data_c2860142971609645174aec537d3f829
#
_entry.id   c2860142971609645174aec537d3f829
#
_cell.length_a   1.000
_cell.length_b   1.000
_cell.length_c   1.000
_cell.angle_alpha   90.00
_cell.angle_beta   90.00
_cell.angle_gamma   90.00
#
_symmetry.space_group_name_H-M   'P 1'
#
loop_
_entity.id
_entity.type
_entity.pdbx_description
1 polymer ?
#
loop_
_entity_poly.entity_id
_entity_poly.type
_entity_poly.pdbx_seq_one_letter_code
_entity_poly.pdbx_strand_id
1 'polypeptide(L)'
;VPTLHAFANPARFLKIAKPLTPLLFWAGVVLVAIGCWAGLTLTPPDYLQGETVRILYIHVPAAWLGMGGWSGIAISSIMALVWRHPLATIAARAIALPGAVFAALCLTTGSIWGRPTWGTWWEWDGRLTSMLLLFFVYLGYMALAKADADRGGDGRIPALYGVAGSVLLPIIRYSVVWWNTLHQGPSIGLTQSSIAGAILWPLPIMLLGFTLLFAGIVLMRMRTILALAKAEARMRRMARS
;
A
#
# COMPACT_ATOMS: atom_id res chain seq x y z
N VAL A 1 -16.13 9.52 -24.20
CA VAL A 1 -14.75 9.02 -24.25
C VAL A 1 -14.78 7.51 -24.29
N PRO A 2 -14.77 6.88 -25.49
CA PRO A 2 -15.03 5.44 -25.65
C PRO A 2 -14.01 4.52 -24.97
N THR A 3 -12.78 4.99 -24.78
CA THR A 3 -11.64 4.17 -24.32
C THR A 3 -11.67 3.86 -22.82
N LEU A 4 -12.12 4.80 -21.96
CA LEU A 4 -12.20 4.56 -20.51
C LEU A 4 -13.28 3.53 -20.15
N HIS A 5 -14.40 3.51 -20.88
CA HIS A 5 -15.45 2.51 -20.69
C HIS A 5 -15.05 1.09 -21.14
N ALA A 6 -14.04 0.96 -22.00
CA ALA A 6 -13.55 -0.35 -22.43
C ALA A 6 -12.90 -1.13 -21.27
N PHE A 7 -12.30 -0.45 -20.27
CA PHE A 7 -11.75 -1.05 -19.08
C PHE A 7 -12.77 -1.19 -17.92
N ALA A 8 -13.96 -0.61 -18.08
CA ALA A 8 -15.03 -0.71 -17.09
C ALA A 8 -15.75 -2.08 -17.09
N ASN A 9 -15.49 -2.93 -18.09
CA ASN A 9 -16.14 -4.24 -18.21
C ASN A 9 -15.47 -5.27 -17.29
N PRO A 10 -16.18 -5.79 -16.24
CA PRO A 10 -15.63 -6.78 -15.32
C PRO A 10 -15.13 -8.07 -16.00
N ALA A 11 -15.79 -8.50 -17.11
CA ALA A 11 -15.38 -9.71 -17.82
C ALA A 11 -14.03 -9.51 -18.53
N ARG A 12 -13.82 -8.34 -19.14
CA ARG A 12 -12.53 -7.98 -19.76
C ARG A 12 -11.44 -7.86 -18.71
N PHE A 13 -11.73 -7.21 -17.58
CA PHE A 13 -10.82 -7.15 -16.45
C PHE A 13 -10.40 -8.55 -15.99
N LEU A 14 -11.35 -9.45 -15.76
CA LEU A 14 -11.06 -10.82 -15.31
C LEU A 14 -10.21 -11.60 -16.31
N LYS A 15 -10.42 -11.40 -17.62
CA LYS A 15 -9.60 -12.03 -18.68
C LYS A 15 -8.12 -11.62 -18.56
N ILE A 16 -7.84 -10.35 -18.26
CA ILE A 16 -6.49 -9.82 -18.09
C ILE A 16 -5.93 -10.19 -16.71
N ALA A 17 -6.72 -10.03 -15.66
CA ALA A 17 -6.29 -10.25 -14.28
C ALA A 17 -5.96 -11.72 -13.99
N LYS A 18 -6.62 -12.68 -14.67
CA LYS A 18 -6.41 -14.11 -14.41
C LYS A 18 -4.96 -14.57 -14.63
N PRO A 19 -4.29 -14.32 -15.77
CA PRO A 19 -2.87 -14.66 -15.93
C PRO A 19 -1.93 -13.69 -15.21
N LEU A 20 -2.29 -12.41 -15.10
CA LEU A 20 -1.43 -11.38 -14.53
C LEU A 20 -1.26 -11.53 -13.01
N THR A 21 -2.31 -11.97 -12.29
CA THR A 21 -2.26 -12.17 -10.84
C THR A 21 -1.12 -13.09 -10.39
N PRO A 22 -1.04 -14.37 -10.84
CA PRO A 22 0.04 -15.24 -10.41
C PRO A 22 1.41 -14.77 -10.90
N LEU A 23 1.50 -14.19 -12.09
CA LEU A 23 2.75 -13.65 -12.62
C LEU A 23 3.32 -12.56 -11.69
N LEU A 24 2.53 -11.54 -11.35
CA LEU A 24 2.97 -10.45 -10.49
C LEU A 24 3.28 -10.95 -9.07
N PHE A 25 2.44 -11.83 -8.53
CA PHE A 25 2.61 -12.38 -7.19
C PHE A 25 3.95 -13.12 -7.08
N TRP A 26 4.21 -14.09 -7.96
CA TRP A 26 5.42 -14.91 -7.88
C TRP A 26 6.68 -14.15 -8.30
N ALA A 27 6.60 -13.26 -9.29
CA ALA A 27 7.71 -12.36 -9.62
C ALA A 27 8.06 -11.46 -8.42
N GLY A 28 7.04 -10.94 -7.73
CA GLY A 28 7.24 -10.17 -6.50
C GLY A 28 7.91 -11.00 -5.40
N VAL A 29 7.43 -12.22 -5.14
CA VAL A 29 8.02 -13.13 -4.14
C VAL A 29 9.49 -13.42 -4.46
N VAL A 30 9.82 -13.74 -5.71
CA VAL A 30 11.19 -14.04 -6.14
C VAL A 30 12.10 -12.82 -5.95
N LEU A 31 11.65 -11.63 -6.38
CA LEU A 31 12.46 -10.40 -6.22
C LEU A 31 12.65 -10.02 -4.75
N VAL A 32 11.63 -10.18 -3.90
CA VAL A 32 11.77 -9.94 -2.46
C VAL A 32 12.76 -10.93 -1.85
N ALA A 33 12.71 -12.21 -2.23
CA ALA A 33 13.67 -13.21 -1.75
C ALA A 33 15.11 -12.89 -2.18
N ILE A 34 15.31 -12.51 -3.45
CA ILE A 34 16.63 -12.08 -3.96
C ILE A 34 17.10 -10.82 -3.25
N GLY A 35 16.25 -9.80 -3.11
CA GLY A 35 16.60 -8.56 -2.45
C GLY A 35 16.89 -8.73 -0.96
N CYS A 36 16.14 -9.58 -0.25
CA CYS A 36 16.43 -9.95 1.13
C CYS A 36 17.78 -10.67 1.26
N TRP A 37 18.00 -11.68 0.44
CA TRP A 37 19.30 -12.38 0.44
C TRP A 37 20.45 -11.41 0.16
N ALA A 38 20.35 -10.60 -0.89
CA ALA A 38 21.37 -9.63 -1.24
C ALA A 38 21.60 -8.57 -0.15
N GLY A 39 20.52 -8.01 0.39
CA GLY A 39 20.60 -6.99 1.44
C GLY A 39 21.14 -7.52 2.76
N LEU A 40 20.89 -8.78 3.10
CA LEU A 40 21.34 -9.36 4.36
C LEU A 40 22.76 -9.93 4.29
N THR A 41 23.23 -10.38 3.11
CA THR A 41 24.49 -11.11 2.99
C THR A 41 25.58 -10.40 2.19
N LEU A 42 25.19 -9.55 1.22
CA LEU A 42 26.14 -8.94 0.27
C LEU A 42 26.42 -7.47 0.55
N THR A 43 25.69 -6.83 1.49
CA THR A 43 25.93 -5.42 1.83
C THR A 43 26.78 -5.29 3.09
N PRO A 44 27.70 -4.30 3.15
CA PRO A 44 28.44 -4.02 4.36
C PRO A 44 27.53 -3.40 5.43
N PRO A 45 27.91 -3.45 6.72
CA PRO A 45 27.25 -2.67 7.76
C PRO A 45 27.49 -1.16 7.52
N ASP A 46 26.54 -0.34 7.99
CA ASP A 46 26.69 1.12 7.99
C ASP A 46 27.65 1.56 9.10
N TYR A 47 28.42 2.62 8.86
CA TYR A 47 29.43 3.09 9.81
C TYR A 47 28.82 3.71 11.10
N LEU A 48 27.57 4.22 11.06
CA LEU A 48 26.87 4.75 12.22
C LEU A 48 25.89 3.74 12.81
N GLN A 49 25.14 3.06 11.93
CA GLN A 49 24.01 2.20 12.32
C GLN A 49 24.38 0.71 12.40
N GLY A 50 25.58 0.33 11.94
CA GLY A 50 25.99 -1.06 11.90
C GLY A 50 25.03 -1.93 11.08
N GLU A 51 24.71 -3.11 11.61
CA GLU A 51 23.81 -4.08 10.96
C GLU A 51 22.34 -3.63 10.90
N THR A 52 21.94 -2.69 11.77
CA THR A 52 20.54 -2.26 11.84
C THR A 52 20.07 -1.50 10.61
N VAL A 53 21.00 -0.97 9.80
CA VAL A 53 20.70 -0.35 8.51
C VAL A 53 19.93 -1.30 7.57
N ARG A 54 20.10 -2.61 7.70
CA ARG A 54 19.44 -3.62 6.86
C ARG A 54 17.92 -3.65 7.00
N ILE A 55 17.38 -3.06 8.07
CA ILE A 55 15.93 -2.88 8.25
C ILE A 55 15.35 -2.02 7.12
N LEU A 56 16.14 -1.13 6.52
CA LEU A 56 15.73 -0.27 5.40
C LEU A 56 15.12 -1.07 4.23
N TYR A 57 15.61 -2.30 3.97
CA TYR A 57 15.14 -3.10 2.84
C TYR A 57 13.69 -3.56 2.97
N ILE A 58 13.15 -3.59 4.19
CA ILE A 58 11.74 -3.88 4.47
C ILE A 58 10.99 -2.60 4.79
N HIS A 59 11.56 -1.73 5.63
CA HIS A 59 10.91 -0.52 6.13
C HIS A 59 10.56 0.47 5.00
N VAL A 60 11.52 0.74 4.10
CA VAL A 60 11.31 1.72 3.02
C VAL A 60 10.24 1.25 2.02
N PRO A 61 10.27 0.01 1.49
CA PRO A 61 9.15 -0.50 0.69
C PRO A 61 7.82 -0.55 1.44
N ALA A 62 7.82 -0.84 2.75
CA ALA A 62 6.60 -0.86 3.54
C ALA A 62 6.00 0.55 3.67
N ALA A 63 6.81 1.57 3.94
CA ALA A 63 6.38 2.96 3.97
C ALA A 63 5.85 3.42 2.59
N TRP A 64 6.56 3.07 1.51
CA TRP A 64 6.16 3.35 0.14
C TRP A 64 4.78 2.77 -0.18
N LEU A 65 4.54 1.50 0.15
CA LEU A 65 3.27 0.82 -0.15
C LEU A 65 2.17 1.17 0.84
N GLY A 66 2.49 1.50 2.08
CA GLY A 66 1.52 2.05 3.03
C GLY A 66 0.92 3.37 2.54
N MET A 67 1.75 4.30 2.07
CA MET A 67 1.30 5.56 1.47
C MET A 67 0.74 5.37 0.05
N GLY A 68 1.43 4.59 -0.79
CA GLY A 68 1.01 4.29 -2.17
C GLY A 68 -0.33 3.58 -2.24
N GLY A 69 -0.60 2.66 -1.32
CA GLY A 69 -1.90 2.01 -1.19
C GLY A 69 -3.02 3.03 -0.91
N TRP A 70 -2.80 3.98 0.03
CA TRP A 70 -3.79 5.03 0.26
C TRP A 70 -3.97 5.94 -0.95
N SER A 71 -2.89 6.28 -1.65
CA SER A 71 -2.98 7.00 -2.94
C SER A 71 -3.85 6.24 -3.95
N GLY A 72 -3.70 4.92 -4.02
CA GLY A 72 -4.53 4.05 -4.86
C GLY A 72 -6.01 4.06 -4.46
N ILE A 73 -6.32 4.08 -3.14
CA ILE A 73 -7.69 4.24 -2.63
C ILE A 73 -8.24 5.60 -3.03
N ALA A 74 -7.50 6.69 -2.83
CA ALA A 74 -7.93 8.05 -3.16
C ALA A 74 -8.22 8.20 -4.66
N ILE A 75 -7.31 7.74 -5.53
CA ILE A 75 -7.49 7.76 -6.99
C ILE A 75 -8.72 6.95 -7.39
N SER A 76 -8.85 5.73 -6.87
CA SER A 76 -10.02 4.88 -7.14
C SER A 76 -11.31 5.54 -6.65
N SER A 77 -11.28 6.20 -5.49
CA SER A 77 -12.42 6.91 -4.93
C SER A 77 -12.84 8.10 -5.81
N ILE A 78 -11.88 8.88 -6.32
CA ILE A 78 -12.14 9.96 -7.29
C ILE A 78 -12.77 9.39 -8.56
N MET A 79 -12.24 8.27 -9.08
CA MET A 79 -12.80 7.60 -10.27
C MET A 79 -14.23 7.09 -10.02
N ALA A 80 -14.54 6.61 -8.82
CA ALA A 80 -15.89 6.21 -8.45
C ALA A 80 -16.85 7.40 -8.36
N LEU A 81 -16.43 8.50 -7.73
CA LEU A 81 -17.26 9.68 -7.51
C LEU A 81 -17.52 10.47 -8.80
N VAL A 82 -16.48 10.69 -9.62
CA VAL A 82 -16.55 11.54 -10.82
C VAL A 82 -17.06 10.79 -12.02
N TRP A 83 -16.48 9.62 -12.31
CA TRP A 83 -16.80 8.85 -13.51
C TRP A 83 -17.72 7.65 -13.26
N ARG A 84 -18.10 7.37 -12.00
CA ARG A 84 -18.90 6.20 -11.62
C ARG A 84 -18.35 4.90 -12.19
N HIS A 85 -17.02 4.77 -12.22
CA HIS A 85 -16.36 3.63 -12.83
C HIS A 85 -16.61 2.35 -12.00
N PRO A 86 -17.20 1.29 -12.55
CA PRO A 86 -17.73 0.15 -11.78
C PRO A 86 -16.65 -0.67 -11.04
N LEU A 87 -15.41 -0.67 -11.53
CA LEU A 87 -14.30 -1.37 -10.86
C LEU A 87 -13.58 -0.50 -9.83
N ALA A 88 -13.84 0.80 -9.77
CA ALA A 88 -13.11 1.71 -8.91
C ALA A 88 -13.36 1.44 -7.41
N THR A 89 -14.63 1.28 -7.01
CA THR A 89 -14.99 0.91 -5.63
C THR A 89 -14.41 -0.46 -5.24
N ILE A 90 -14.38 -1.41 -6.19
CA ILE A 90 -13.79 -2.74 -5.98
C ILE A 90 -12.28 -2.63 -5.78
N ALA A 91 -11.61 -1.80 -6.58
CA ALA A 91 -10.17 -1.55 -6.46
C ALA A 91 -9.84 -0.92 -5.11
N ALA A 92 -10.54 0.13 -4.69
CA ALA A 92 -10.33 0.76 -3.40
C ALA A 92 -10.49 -0.22 -2.22
N ARG A 93 -11.56 -1.04 -2.23
CA ARG A 93 -11.78 -2.11 -1.23
C ARG A 93 -10.70 -3.19 -1.26
N ALA A 94 -10.21 -3.54 -2.44
CA ALA A 94 -9.15 -4.54 -2.60
C ALA A 94 -7.80 -4.05 -2.07
N ILE A 95 -7.48 -2.77 -2.25
CA ILE A 95 -6.24 -2.11 -1.80
C ILE A 95 -6.21 -1.96 -0.27
N ALA A 96 -7.35 -1.75 0.38
CA ALA A 96 -7.41 -1.30 1.77
C ALA A 96 -6.67 -2.23 2.75
N LEU A 97 -6.90 -3.54 2.71
CA LEU A 97 -6.25 -4.47 3.62
C LEU A 97 -4.74 -4.59 3.37
N PRO A 98 -4.23 -4.86 2.15
CA PRO A 98 -2.79 -4.90 1.94
C PRO A 98 -2.12 -3.56 2.24
N GLY A 99 -2.75 -2.41 1.95
CA GLY A 99 -2.24 -1.11 2.32
C GLY A 99 -2.10 -0.93 3.84
N ALA A 100 -3.12 -1.34 4.61
CA ALA A 100 -3.08 -1.34 6.08
C ALA A 100 -1.96 -2.25 6.62
N VAL A 101 -1.77 -3.45 6.04
CA VAL A 101 -0.69 -4.36 6.43
C VAL A 101 0.68 -3.73 6.20
N PHE A 102 0.90 -3.06 5.06
CA PHE A 102 2.15 -2.37 4.80
C PHE A 102 2.35 -1.15 5.70
N ALA A 103 1.29 -0.41 6.05
CA ALA A 103 1.37 0.66 7.04
C ALA A 103 1.76 0.12 8.44
N ALA A 104 1.16 -0.99 8.88
CA ALA A 104 1.53 -1.67 10.13
C ALA A 104 2.97 -2.19 10.10
N LEU A 105 3.40 -2.79 8.99
CA LEU A 105 4.78 -3.27 8.80
C LEU A 105 5.78 -2.10 8.85
N CYS A 106 5.45 -0.96 8.25
CA CYS A 106 6.27 0.26 8.34
C CYS A 106 6.41 0.73 9.79
N LEU A 107 5.31 0.82 10.54
CA LEU A 107 5.32 1.23 11.95
C LEU A 107 6.13 0.26 12.81
N THR A 108 5.93 -1.04 12.65
CA THR A 108 6.65 -2.07 13.41
C THR A 108 8.16 -2.05 13.12
N THR A 109 8.53 -2.05 11.84
CA THR A 109 9.96 -2.03 11.45
C THR A 109 10.62 -0.70 11.81
N GLY A 110 9.88 0.41 11.74
CA GLY A 110 10.35 1.73 12.18
C GLY A 110 10.61 1.78 13.68
N SER A 111 9.73 1.19 14.48
CA SER A 111 9.92 1.06 15.94
C SER A 111 11.14 0.20 16.28
N ILE A 112 11.32 -0.95 15.62
CA ILE A 112 12.49 -1.83 15.80
C ILE A 112 13.78 -1.10 15.41
N TRP A 113 13.76 -0.32 14.33
CA TRP A 113 14.91 0.46 13.89
C TRP A 113 15.20 1.67 14.79
N GLY A 114 14.16 2.30 15.32
CA GLY A 114 14.26 3.44 16.21
C GLY A 114 14.98 3.11 17.52
N ARG A 115 14.76 1.93 18.09
CA ARG A 115 15.35 1.55 19.38
C ARG A 115 16.88 1.63 19.41
N PRO A 116 17.65 1.02 18.49
CA PRO A 116 19.10 1.16 18.45
C PRO A 116 19.57 2.53 17.96
N THR A 117 18.79 3.23 17.13
CA THR A 117 19.19 4.48 16.48
C THR A 117 18.94 5.70 17.39
N TRP A 118 17.82 5.72 18.07
CA TRP A 118 17.33 6.87 18.87
C TRP A 118 17.23 6.57 20.37
N GLY A 119 17.43 5.31 20.79
CA GLY A 119 17.30 4.89 22.19
C GLY A 119 15.86 4.63 22.66
N THR A 120 14.86 4.87 21.79
CA THR A 120 13.44 4.66 22.10
C THR A 120 12.74 3.84 21.01
N TRP A 121 11.70 3.09 21.40
CA TRP A 121 10.85 2.36 20.45
C TRP A 121 9.88 3.27 19.71
N TRP A 122 9.53 4.40 20.29
CA TRP A 122 8.53 5.32 19.75
C TRP A 122 8.84 6.76 20.13
N GLU A 123 8.64 7.65 19.20
CA GLU A 123 8.66 9.10 19.42
C GLU A 123 7.39 9.71 18.80
N TRP A 124 6.75 10.61 19.53
CA TRP A 124 5.55 11.32 19.08
C TRP A 124 5.92 12.48 18.15
N ASP A 125 6.66 12.16 17.10
CA ASP A 125 6.98 13.12 16.06
C ASP A 125 5.90 13.17 14.95
N GLY A 126 6.03 14.16 14.06
CA GLY A 126 5.05 14.37 12.99
C GLY A 126 4.98 13.18 12.02
N ARG A 127 6.08 12.45 11.78
CA ARG A 127 6.12 11.35 10.81
C ARG A 127 5.52 10.06 11.38
N LEU A 128 5.94 9.65 12.58
CA LEU A 128 5.42 8.44 13.20
C LEU A 128 3.93 8.59 13.51
N THR A 129 3.56 9.74 14.10
CA THR A 129 2.16 10.03 14.45
C THR A 129 1.25 10.07 13.23
N SER A 130 1.65 10.75 12.15
CA SER A 130 0.82 10.81 10.95
C SER A 130 0.73 9.47 10.21
N MET A 131 1.80 8.64 10.24
CA MET A 131 1.75 7.27 9.70
C MET A 131 0.85 6.36 10.54
N LEU A 132 0.84 6.50 11.86
CA LEU A 132 -0.09 5.81 12.76
C LEU A 132 -1.54 6.22 12.48
N LEU A 133 -1.78 7.52 12.30
CA LEU A 133 -3.10 8.01 11.89
C LEU A 133 -3.53 7.42 10.54
N LEU A 134 -2.63 7.33 9.55
CA LEU A 134 -2.94 6.69 8.28
C LEU A 134 -3.34 5.22 8.47
N PHE A 135 -2.66 4.49 9.34
CA PHE A 135 -3.06 3.12 9.66
C PHE A 135 -4.48 3.04 10.23
N PHE A 136 -4.84 3.90 11.18
CA PHE A 136 -6.21 3.96 11.71
C PHE A 136 -7.23 4.40 10.65
N VAL A 137 -6.86 5.29 9.75
CA VAL A 137 -7.70 5.71 8.62
C VAL A 137 -7.95 4.54 7.65
N TYR A 138 -6.98 3.64 7.44
CA TYR A 138 -7.20 2.38 6.74
C TYR A 138 -8.25 1.48 7.43
N LEU A 139 -8.13 1.33 8.76
CA LEU A 139 -9.11 0.53 9.53
C LEU A 139 -10.51 1.15 9.45
N GLY A 140 -10.61 2.47 9.59
CA GLY A 140 -11.85 3.22 9.44
C GLY A 140 -12.47 3.05 8.04
N TYR A 141 -11.65 3.12 6.98
CA TYR A 141 -12.11 2.88 5.61
C TYR A 141 -12.69 1.47 5.44
N MET A 142 -12.01 0.43 5.95
CA MET A 142 -12.49 -0.94 5.84
C MET A 142 -13.81 -1.15 6.59
N ALA A 143 -13.93 -0.61 7.80
CA ALA A 143 -15.16 -0.67 8.58
C ALA A 143 -16.33 0.05 7.86
N LEU A 144 -16.06 1.26 7.35
CA LEU A 144 -17.05 2.07 6.64
C LEU A 144 -17.47 1.43 5.32
N ALA A 145 -16.53 0.89 4.53
CA ALA A 145 -16.81 0.22 3.27
C ALA A 145 -17.60 -1.09 3.47
N LYS A 146 -17.37 -1.79 4.59
CA LYS A 146 -18.16 -2.96 4.97
C LYS A 146 -19.57 -2.53 5.37
N ALA A 147 -19.72 -1.56 6.27
CA ALA A 147 -21.02 -1.09 6.73
C ALA A 147 -21.88 -0.49 5.60
N ASP A 148 -21.26 0.18 4.62
CA ASP A 148 -21.94 0.67 3.42
C ASP A 148 -22.46 -0.49 2.56
N ALA A 149 -21.61 -1.49 2.31
CA ALA A 149 -22.00 -2.67 1.54
C ALA A 149 -23.12 -3.49 2.21
N ASP A 150 -23.04 -3.69 3.53
CA ASP A 150 -24.05 -4.44 4.30
C ASP A 150 -25.44 -3.77 4.24
N ARG A 151 -25.49 -2.44 4.07
CA ARG A 151 -26.72 -1.64 3.91
C ARG A 151 -27.18 -1.50 2.45
N GLY A 152 -26.46 -2.09 1.50
CA GLY A 152 -26.74 -1.92 0.08
C GLY A 152 -26.39 -0.52 -0.46
N GLY A 153 -25.46 0.16 0.17
CA GLY A 153 -25.00 1.49 -0.24
C GLY A 153 -24.28 1.49 -1.59
N ASP A 154 -24.16 2.66 -2.17
CA ASP A 154 -23.57 2.89 -3.51
C ASP A 154 -22.04 3.08 -3.49
N GLY A 155 -21.40 2.99 -2.32
CA GLY A 155 -19.96 3.18 -2.14
C GLY A 155 -19.52 4.65 -2.08
N ARG A 156 -20.45 5.61 -2.10
CA ARG A 156 -20.14 7.04 -2.13
C ARG A 156 -19.53 7.53 -0.82
N ILE A 157 -20.04 7.07 0.30
CA ILE A 157 -19.53 7.46 1.63
C ILE A 157 -18.09 6.97 1.83
N PRO A 158 -17.76 5.68 1.62
CA PRO A 158 -16.36 5.22 1.65
C PRO A 158 -15.47 5.96 0.66
N ALA A 159 -15.96 6.31 -0.54
CA ALA A 159 -15.18 7.05 -1.52
C ALA A 159 -14.84 8.46 -1.05
N LEU A 160 -15.78 9.19 -0.45
CA LEU A 160 -15.52 10.50 0.16
C LEU A 160 -14.47 10.40 1.27
N TYR A 161 -14.60 9.38 2.14
CA TYR A 161 -13.62 9.12 3.19
C TYR A 161 -12.23 8.79 2.62
N GLY A 162 -12.15 8.00 1.54
CA GLY A 162 -10.91 7.66 0.85
C GLY A 162 -10.19 8.89 0.29
N VAL A 163 -10.95 9.85 -0.27
CA VAL A 163 -10.39 11.15 -0.73
C VAL A 163 -9.96 12.00 0.45
N ALA A 164 -10.78 12.13 1.49
CA ALA A 164 -10.47 12.95 2.66
C ALA A 164 -9.19 12.49 3.38
N GLY A 165 -8.99 11.18 3.54
CA GLY A 165 -7.80 10.62 4.17
C GLY A 165 -6.49 10.89 3.41
N SER A 166 -6.54 11.27 2.12
CA SER A 166 -5.34 11.61 1.34
C SER A 166 -4.61 12.86 1.85
N VAL A 167 -5.26 13.68 2.65
CA VAL A 167 -4.62 14.82 3.35
C VAL A 167 -3.43 14.37 4.22
N LEU A 168 -3.44 13.14 4.73
CA LEU A 168 -2.32 12.62 5.52
C LEU A 168 -1.05 12.38 4.69
N LEU A 169 -1.16 12.14 3.37
CA LEU A 169 -0.01 11.81 2.52
C LEU A 169 1.03 12.94 2.46
N PRO A 170 0.67 14.19 2.13
CA PRO A 170 1.62 15.29 2.19
C PRO A 170 2.10 15.56 3.63
N ILE A 171 1.27 15.38 4.64
CA ILE A 171 1.68 15.54 6.04
C ILE A 171 2.78 14.55 6.38
N ILE A 172 2.62 13.26 6.10
CA ILE A 172 3.65 12.23 6.30
C ILE A 172 4.92 12.59 5.51
N ARG A 173 4.79 13.01 4.25
CA ARG A 173 5.92 13.28 3.36
C ARG A 173 6.76 14.46 3.84
N TYR A 174 6.12 15.54 4.28
CA TYR A 174 6.78 16.79 4.64
C TYR A 174 6.95 17.01 6.14
N SER A 175 6.43 16.11 6.99
CA SER A 175 6.55 16.22 8.45
C SER A 175 7.99 16.43 8.93
N VAL A 176 8.98 15.75 8.32
CA VAL A 176 10.40 15.89 8.66
C VAL A 176 11.01 17.24 8.27
N VAL A 177 10.31 18.04 7.47
CA VAL A 177 10.72 19.40 7.09
C VAL A 177 10.00 20.44 7.96
N TRP A 178 8.75 20.15 8.35
CA TRP A 178 7.90 21.09 9.08
C TRP A 178 8.07 21.01 10.59
N TRP A 179 8.48 19.85 11.14
CA TRP A 179 8.63 19.62 12.57
C TRP A 179 10.01 19.11 12.91
N ASN A 180 10.46 19.40 14.14
CA ASN A 180 11.61 18.73 14.70
C ASN A 180 11.28 17.24 14.89
N THR A 181 12.14 16.36 14.41
CA THR A 181 11.94 14.92 14.41
C THR A 181 13.28 14.22 14.55
N LEU A 182 13.28 13.05 15.19
CA LEU A 182 14.44 12.14 15.21
C LEU A 182 14.62 11.43 13.86
N HIS A 183 13.59 11.44 13.01
CA HIS A 183 13.69 10.88 11.66
C HIS A 183 14.69 11.66 10.82
N GLN A 184 15.53 10.91 10.12
CA GLN A 184 16.43 11.49 9.13
C GLN A 184 15.61 12.22 8.05
N GLY A 185 16.13 13.34 7.58
CA GLY A 185 15.62 14.03 6.39
C GLY A 185 15.56 13.09 5.17
N PRO A 186 15.10 13.58 4.01
CA PRO A 186 14.99 12.75 2.81
C PRO A 186 16.38 12.24 2.38
N SER A 187 16.76 11.04 2.83
CA SER A 187 18.05 10.41 2.53
C SER A 187 18.13 9.89 1.09
N ILE A 188 17.00 9.73 0.41
CA ILE A 188 16.90 9.27 -0.97
C ILE A 188 16.17 10.36 -1.76
N GLY A 189 16.88 11.06 -2.62
CA GLY A 189 16.39 12.03 -3.59
C GLY A 189 16.38 11.45 -5.01
N LEU A 190 15.81 12.20 -5.96
CA LEU A 190 15.78 11.79 -7.37
C LEU A 190 17.18 11.77 -8.02
N THR A 191 18.07 12.64 -7.57
CA THR A 191 19.41 12.83 -8.17
C THR A 191 20.56 12.48 -7.23
N GLN A 192 20.31 12.45 -5.93
CA GLN A 192 21.33 12.20 -4.92
C GLN A 192 20.78 11.36 -3.77
N SER A 193 21.62 10.54 -3.18
CA SER A 193 21.34 9.78 -1.96
C SER A 193 22.49 9.99 -0.96
N SER A 194 22.14 10.16 0.32
CA SER A 194 23.12 10.19 1.40
C SER A 194 23.52 8.77 1.87
N ILE A 195 22.85 7.73 1.35
CA ILE A 195 23.15 6.33 1.66
C ILE A 195 24.23 5.85 0.71
N ALA A 196 25.26 5.19 1.24
CA ALA A 196 26.35 4.62 0.44
C ALA A 196 25.81 3.64 -0.62
N GLY A 197 26.32 3.73 -1.86
CA GLY A 197 25.86 2.89 -2.97
C GLY A 197 25.98 1.39 -2.68
N ALA A 198 27.00 0.98 -1.91
CA ALA A 198 27.21 -0.39 -1.47
C ALA A 198 26.05 -0.94 -0.61
N ILE A 199 25.32 -0.07 0.10
CA ILE A 199 24.14 -0.43 0.90
C ILE A 199 22.86 -0.22 0.07
N LEU A 200 22.84 0.77 -0.82
CA LEU A 200 21.61 1.19 -1.51
C LEU A 200 21.16 0.22 -2.61
N TRP A 201 22.06 -0.49 -3.28
CA TRP A 201 21.76 -1.23 -4.51
C TRP A 201 20.69 -2.36 -4.39
N PRO A 202 20.47 -3.06 -3.24
CA PRO A 202 19.39 -4.03 -3.14
C PRO A 202 18.01 -3.37 -3.00
N LEU A 203 17.94 -2.10 -2.57
CA LEU A 203 16.68 -1.42 -2.28
C LEU A 203 15.76 -1.27 -3.50
N PRO A 204 16.22 -0.91 -4.72
CA PRO A 204 15.37 -0.93 -5.91
C PRO A 204 14.75 -2.29 -6.22
N ILE A 205 15.49 -3.39 -5.98
CA ILE A 205 15.00 -4.76 -6.15
C ILE A 205 13.86 -5.02 -5.15
N MET A 206 14.04 -4.62 -3.90
CA MET A 206 13.03 -4.74 -2.85
C MET A 206 11.79 -3.89 -3.16
N LEU A 207 11.96 -2.64 -3.58
CA LEU A 207 10.86 -1.76 -3.97
C LEU A 207 10.05 -2.35 -5.12
N LEU A 208 10.72 -2.85 -6.16
CA LEU A 208 10.05 -3.51 -7.29
C LEU A 208 9.35 -4.79 -6.83
N GLY A 209 10.05 -5.65 -6.08
CA GLY A 209 9.52 -6.92 -5.58
C GLY A 209 8.26 -6.73 -4.75
N PHE A 210 8.29 -5.85 -3.76
CA PHE A 210 7.13 -5.55 -2.93
C PHE A 210 6.00 -4.87 -3.72
N THR A 211 6.31 -4.03 -4.71
CA THR A 211 5.30 -3.39 -5.56
C THR A 211 4.58 -4.43 -6.44
N LEU A 212 5.30 -5.36 -7.05
CA LEU A 212 4.70 -6.45 -7.83
C LEU A 212 3.87 -7.38 -6.95
N LEU A 213 4.38 -7.74 -5.77
CA LEU A 213 3.67 -8.55 -4.79
C LEU A 213 2.36 -7.87 -4.36
N PHE A 214 2.41 -6.58 -4.02
CA PHE A 214 1.25 -5.77 -3.67
C PHE A 214 0.22 -5.75 -4.81
N ALA A 215 0.66 -5.48 -6.04
CA ALA A 215 -0.23 -5.47 -7.21
C ALA A 215 -0.86 -6.85 -7.45
N GLY A 216 -0.10 -7.94 -7.32
CA GLY A 216 -0.60 -9.31 -7.40
C GLY A 216 -1.67 -9.60 -6.35
N ILE A 217 -1.44 -9.20 -5.09
CA ILE A 217 -2.40 -9.34 -3.99
C ILE A 217 -3.67 -8.51 -4.26
N VAL A 218 -3.54 -7.26 -4.70
CA VAL A 218 -4.68 -6.40 -5.04
C VAL A 218 -5.52 -7.01 -6.16
N LEU A 219 -4.90 -7.50 -7.24
CA LEU A 219 -5.63 -8.18 -8.33
C LEU A 219 -6.33 -9.45 -7.84
N MET A 220 -5.69 -10.24 -6.99
CA MET A 220 -6.29 -11.43 -6.37
C MET A 220 -7.55 -11.04 -5.59
N ARG A 221 -7.47 -10.02 -4.75
CA ARG A 221 -8.59 -9.52 -3.94
C ARG A 221 -9.73 -8.97 -4.81
N MET A 222 -9.42 -8.19 -5.86
CA MET A 222 -10.43 -7.70 -6.81
C MET A 222 -11.19 -8.86 -7.47
N ARG A 223 -10.47 -9.90 -7.90
CA ARG A 223 -11.08 -11.11 -8.47
C ARG A 223 -11.98 -11.83 -7.48
N THR A 224 -11.55 -11.93 -6.21
CA THR A 224 -12.36 -12.54 -5.13
C THR A 224 -13.63 -11.74 -4.87
N ILE A 225 -13.55 -10.41 -4.76
CA ILE A 225 -14.72 -9.54 -4.55
C ILE A 225 -15.72 -9.70 -5.71
N LEU A 226 -15.25 -9.72 -6.95
CA LEU A 226 -16.11 -9.93 -8.13
C LEU A 226 -16.74 -11.33 -8.16
N ALA A 227 -16.00 -12.36 -7.77
CA ALA A 227 -16.51 -13.73 -7.72
C ALA A 227 -17.59 -13.88 -6.64
N LEU A 228 -17.40 -13.31 -5.46
CA LEU A 228 -18.39 -13.30 -4.39
C LEU A 228 -19.67 -12.57 -4.79
N ALA A 229 -19.55 -11.37 -5.36
CA ALA A 229 -20.72 -10.60 -5.83
C ALA A 229 -21.53 -11.37 -6.90
N LYS A 230 -20.84 -12.09 -7.80
CA LYS A 230 -21.50 -12.94 -8.80
C LYS A 230 -22.22 -14.14 -8.16
N ALA A 231 -21.60 -14.79 -7.17
CA ALA A 231 -22.20 -15.90 -6.44
C ALA A 231 -23.46 -15.47 -5.66
N GLU A 232 -23.38 -14.34 -4.95
CA GLU A 232 -24.54 -13.78 -4.25
C GLU A 232 -25.69 -13.42 -5.18
N ALA A 233 -25.38 -12.80 -6.33
CA ALA A 233 -26.41 -12.47 -7.34
C ALA A 233 -27.09 -13.74 -7.89
N ARG A 234 -26.34 -14.84 -8.05
CA ARG A 234 -26.89 -16.14 -8.48
C ARG A 234 -27.80 -16.74 -7.42
N MET A 235 -27.37 -16.75 -6.15
CA MET A 235 -28.17 -17.26 -5.04
C MET A 235 -29.51 -16.49 -4.88
N ARG A 236 -29.46 -15.16 -4.98
CA ARG A 236 -30.67 -14.33 -4.93
C ARG A 236 -31.67 -14.61 -6.07
N ARG A 237 -31.18 -14.96 -7.27
CA ARG A 237 -32.05 -15.37 -8.39
C ARG A 237 -32.71 -16.71 -8.14
N MET A 238 -31.94 -17.71 -7.63
CA MET A 238 -32.49 -19.03 -7.31
C MET A 238 -33.53 -19.00 -6.15
N ALA A 239 -33.35 -18.08 -5.18
CA ALA A 239 -34.31 -17.92 -4.10
C ALA A 239 -35.63 -17.21 -4.51
N ARG A 240 -35.67 -16.63 -5.73
CA ARG A 240 -36.89 -15.95 -6.26
C ARG A 240 -37.62 -16.79 -7.33
N SER A 241 -36.98 -17.86 -7.82
CA SER A 241 -37.62 -18.86 -8.72
C SER A 241 -38.26 -19.98 -7.92
#